data_b9bd73fe254b8f660d7674d46e0b5672
#
_entry.id   b9bd73fe254b8f660d7674d46e0b5672
#
_cell.length_a   1.000
_cell.length_b   1.000
_cell.length_c   1.000
_cell.angle_alpha   90.00
_cell.angle_beta   90.00
_cell.angle_gamma   90.00
#
_symmetry.space_group_name_H-M   'P 1'
#
loop_
_entity.id
_entity.type
_entity.pdbx_description
1 polymer ?
#
loop_
_entity_poly.entity_id
_entity_poly.type
_entity_poly.pdbx_seq_one_letter_code
_entity_poly.pdbx_strand_id
1 'polypeptide(L)'
;MSGESTGIKAEFKQGYIVQEFGYDEDIDFQFRDSIQEITGENLEDEDYRGIADVVLAWWRSDDGDLEDLADYLMDGAASLESGSGSIFLVVPDRESPYQVAAADIDEAAKLAGQSVTTTFSLHSGWTVFHITARGF
;
A
#
# COMPACT_ATOMS: atom_id res chain seq x y z
N MET A 1 -18.76 13.31 7.03
CA MET A 1 -18.26 12.16 6.30
C MET A 1 -17.35 12.59 5.17
N SER A 2 -16.28 11.90 5.05
CA SER A 2 -15.26 12.24 4.07
C SER A 2 -15.51 11.49 2.77
N GLY A 3 -15.76 12.23 1.68
CA GLY A 3 -15.96 11.61 0.37
C GLY A 3 -14.69 11.07 -0.25
N GLU A 4 -13.56 11.68 0.07
CA GLU A 4 -12.29 11.31 -0.57
C GLU A 4 -11.77 9.95 -0.13
N SER A 5 -12.16 9.45 1.04
CA SER A 5 -11.71 8.13 1.47
C SER A 5 -12.70 7.03 1.09
N THR A 6 -13.85 7.38 0.52
CA THR A 6 -14.87 6.39 0.19
C THR A 6 -14.39 5.41 -0.87
N GLY A 7 -13.72 5.92 -1.91
CA GLY A 7 -13.24 5.08 -3.00
C GLY A 7 -12.23 4.04 -2.55
N ILE A 8 -11.24 4.45 -1.73
CA ILE A 8 -10.22 3.51 -1.27
C ILE A 8 -10.79 2.53 -0.26
N LYS A 9 -11.69 2.98 0.60
CA LYS A 9 -12.31 2.10 1.60
C LYS A 9 -13.15 1.02 0.94
N ALA A 10 -13.68 1.29 -0.24
CA ALA A 10 -14.48 0.30 -0.98
C ALA A 10 -13.66 -0.91 -1.41
N GLU A 11 -12.33 -0.80 -1.40
CA GLU A 11 -11.44 -1.92 -1.74
C GLU A 11 -11.24 -2.89 -0.59
N PHE A 12 -11.68 -2.53 0.61
CA PHE A 12 -11.57 -3.38 1.79
C PHE A 12 -12.94 -3.92 2.16
N LYS A 13 -13.01 -5.20 2.44
CA LYS A 13 -14.27 -5.86 2.77
C LYS A 13 -14.12 -6.62 4.07
N GLN A 14 -15.25 -6.85 4.73
CA GLN A 14 -15.26 -7.63 5.97
C GLN A 14 -14.64 -9.00 5.72
N GLY A 15 -13.75 -9.41 6.61
CA GLY A 15 -13.07 -10.69 6.52
C GLY A 15 -11.78 -10.67 5.74
N TYR A 16 -11.46 -9.57 5.06
CA TYR A 16 -10.21 -9.47 4.30
C TYR A 16 -9.02 -9.55 5.24
N ILE A 17 -7.99 -10.27 4.79
CA ILE A 17 -6.69 -10.32 5.45
C ILE A 17 -5.80 -9.30 4.77
N VAL A 18 -5.30 -8.35 5.55
CA VAL A 18 -4.42 -7.28 5.07
C VAL A 18 -3.07 -7.45 5.74
N GLN A 19 -2.03 -7.59 4.93
CA GLN A 19 -0.65 -7.68 5.44
C GLN A 19 -0.01 -6.30 5.34
N GLU A 20 0.63 -5.87 6.41
CA GLU A 20 1.24 -4.54 6.48
C GLU A 20 2.76 -4.63 6.44
N PHE A 21 3.36 -3.77 5.61
CA PHE A 21 4.81 -3.60 5.49
C PHE A 21 5.18 -2.17 5.81
N GLY A 22 6.37 -1.98 6.39
CA GLY A 22 6.91 -0.64 6.60
C GLY A 22 6.28 0.13 7.74
N TYR A 23 5.65 -0.55 8.67
CA TYR A 23 5.09 0.09 9.86
C TYR A 23 6.17 0.85 10.62
N ASP A 24 5.83 2.08 11.05
CA ASP A 24 6.66 2.87 11.95
C ASP A 24 5.74 3.86 12.68
N GLU A 25 6.31 4.65 13.55
CA GLU A 25 5.49 5.55 14.39
C GLU A 25 5.00 6.78 13.64
N ASP A 26 5.50 7.02 12.44
CA ASP A 26 5.13 8.19 11.64
C ASP A 26 3.93 7.97 10.73
N ILE A 27 3.34 6.79 10.72
CA ILE A 27 2.26 6.42 9.80
C ILE A 27 0.95 7.09 10.18
N ASP A 28 -0.02 7.02 9.28
CA ASP A 28 -1.39 7.51 9.51
C ASP A 28 -2.17 6.43 10.25
N PHE A 29 -2.20 6.53 11.57
CA PHE A 29 -2.88 5.54 12.41
C PHE A 29 -4.39 5.53 12.21
N GLN A 30 -4.97 6.69 11.88
CA GLN A 30 -6.41 6.77 11.66
C GLN A 30 -6.81 5.98 10.41
N PHE A 31 -6.02 6.07 9.36
CA PHE A 31 -6.24 5.28 8.15
C PHE A 31 -6.10 3.78 8.44
N ARG A 32 -5.07 3.43 9.19
CA ARG A 32 -4.81 2.05 9.58
C ARG A 32 -5.96 1.49 10.40
N ASP A 33 -6.45 2.26 11.37
CA ASP A 33 -7.55 1.84 12.23
C ASP A 33 -8.83 1.64 11.43
N SER A 34 -9.08 2.50 10.43
CA SER A 34 -10.30 2.36 9.63
C SER A 34 -10.26 1.10 8.77
N ILE A 35 -9.08 0.66 8.32
CA ILE A 35 -8.95 -0.60 7.60
C ILE A 35 -9.32 -1.77 8.52
N GLN A 36 -8.80 -1.78 9.74
CA GLN A 36 -9.11 -2.84 10.71
C GLN A 36 -10.59 -2.86 11.06
N GLU A 37 -11.21 -1.68 11.13
CA GLU A 37 -12.63 -1.56 11.42
C GLU A 37 -13.47 -2.14 10.29
N ILE A 38 -13.10 -1.83 9.04
CA ILE A 38 -13.85 -2.32 7.87
C ILE A 38 -13.72 -3.84 7.73
N THR A 39 -12.52 -4.36 7.89
CA THR A 39 -12.29 -5.80 7.71
C THR A 39 -12.74 -6.62 8.91
N GLY A 40 -12.74 -6.01 10.09
CA GLY A 40 -13.00 -6.73 11.33
C GLY A 40 -11.82 -7.59 11.77
N GLU A 41 -10.65 -7.40 11.15
CA GLU A 41 -9.45 -8.20 11.42
C GLU A 41 -8.30 -7.28 11.79
N ASN A 42 -7.38 -7.79 12.61
CA ASN A 42 -6.12 -7.10 12.84
C ASN A 42 -5.22 -7.25 11.61
N LEU A 43 -4.40 -6.23 11.35
CA LEU A 43 -3.43 -6.32 10.26
C LEU A 43 -2.37 -7.37 10.59
N GLU A 44 -1.98 -8.16 9.60
CA GLU A 44 -0.87 -9.08 9.73
C GLU A 44 0.43 -8.34 9.50
N ASP A 45 1.50 -8.78 10.12
CA ASP A 45 2.80 -8.13 9.98
C ASP A 45 3.60 -8.74 8.82
N GLU A 46 4.85 -8.28 8.68
CA GLU A 46 5.70 -8.71 7.57
C GLU A 46 6.08 -10.18 7.63
N ASP A 47 5.95 -10.81 8.79
CA ASP A 47 6.29 -12.23 8.97
C ASP A 47 5.16 -13.16 8.58
N TYR A 48 4.00 -12.63 8.26
CA TYR A 48 2.84 -13.44 7.88
C TYR A 48 3.14 -14.28 6.64
N ARG A 49 2.81 -15.56 6.70
CA ARG A 49 3.11 -16.52 5.61
C ARG A 49 1.89 -17.06 4.92
N GLY A 50 0.69 -16.57 5.28
CA GLY A 50 -0.55 -16.97 4.64
C GLY A 50 -0.82 -16.17 3.38
N ILE A 51 -2.02 -16.32 2.85
CA ILE A 51 -2.48 -15.56 1.69
C ILE A 51 -3.19 -14.32 2.20
N ALA A 52 -2.82 -13.15 1.67
CA ALA A 52 -3.47 -11.89 1.99
C ALA A 52 -4.35 -11.46 0.83
N ASP A 53 -5.43 -10.77 1.16
CA ASP A 53 -6.33 -10.19 0.15
C ASP A 53 -5.79 -8.87 -0.35
N VAL A 54 -5.13 -8.10 0.53
CA VAL A 54 -4.59 -6.78 0.25
C VAL A 54 -3.30 -6.61 1.02
N VAL A 55 -2.36 -5.87 0.44
CA VAL A 55 -1.12 -5.48 1.12
C VAL A 55 -1.16 -3.96 1.33
N LEU A 56 -0.87 -3.54 2.55
CA LEU A 56 -0.71 -2.13 2.91
C LEU A 56 0.78 -1.89 3.15
N ALA A 57 1.40 -1.05 2.33
CA ALA A 57 2.84 -0.85 2.37
C ALA A 57 3.17 0.62 2.54
N TRP A 58 3.93 0.95 3.56
CA TRP A 58 4.40 2.31 3.83
C TRP A 58 5.82 2.45 3.31
N TRP A 59 6.11 3.53 2.58
CA TRP A 59 7.44 3.73 1.98
C TRP A 59 7.81 5.21 2.02
N ARG A 60 9.05 5.50 2.38
CA ARG A 60 9.61 6.85 2.41
C ARG A 60 10.83 6.89 1.51
N SER A 61 11.17 8.07 1.02
CA SER A 61 12.29 8.19 0.08
C SER A 61 13.63 7.75 0.67
N ASP A 62 13.77 7.79 1.99
CA ASP A 62 15.00 7.35 2.65
C ASP A 62 15.02 5.85 2.96
N ASP A 63 13.97 5.13 2.59
CA ASP A 63 13.95 3.67 2.76
C ASP A 63 14.78 2.95 1.68
N GLY A 64 14.98 3.59 0.54
CA GLY A 64 15.80 3.02 -0.51
C GLY A 64 15.62 3.74 -1.83
N ASP A 65 16.29 3.24 -2.86
CA ASP A 65 16.20 3.79 -4.20
C ASP A 65 15.06 3.12 -4.99
N LEU A 66 14.98 3.42 -6.29
CA LEU A 66 13.91 2.91 -7.15
C LEU A 66 13.94 1.37 -7.23
N GLU A 67 15.12 0.79 -7.30
CA GLU A 67 15.24 -0.67 -7.38
C GLU A 67 14.83 -1.32 -6.06
N ASP A 68 15.16 -0.68 -4.94
CA ASP A 68 14.73 -1.16 -3.64
C ASP A 68 13.21 -1.13 -3.52
N LEU A 69 12.59 -0.08 -4.05
CA LEU A 69 11.13 0.02 -4.06
C LEU A 69 10.51 -1.09 -4.93
N ALA A 70 11.11 -1.38 -6.08
CA ALA A 70 10.62 -2.47 -6.92
C ALA A 70 10.69 -3.81 -6.19
N ASP A 71 11.79 -4.08 -5.48
CA ASP A 71 11.93 -5.29 -4.69
C ASP A 71 10.89 -5.34 -3.56
N TYR A 72 10.65 -4.21 -2.93
CA TYR A 72 9.66 -4.09 -1.87
C TYR A 72 8.25 -4.43 -2.38
N LEU A 73 7.92 -3.93 -3.56
CA LEU A 73 6.63 -4.23 -4.18
C LEU A 73 6.50 -5.70 -4.55
N MET A 74 7.59 -6.32 -5.00
CA MET A 74 7.60 -7.77 -5.29
C MET A 74 7.40 -8.58 -4.01
N ASP A 75 8.07 -8.18 -2.92
CA ASP A 75 7.91 -8.85 -1.64
C ASP A 75 6.48 -8.74 -1.14
N GLY A 76 5.88 -7.56 -1.28
CA GLY A 76 4.48 -7.36 -0.89
C GLY A 76 3.53 -8.24 -1.69
N ALA A 77 3.79 -8.39 -2.98
CA ALA A 77 2.92 -9.19 -3.84
C ALA A 77 3.02 -10.69 -3.55
N ALA A 78 4.07 -11.12 -2.87
CA ALA A 78 4.31 -12.55 -2.66
C ALA A 78 3.21 -13.23 -1.85
N SER A 79 2.51 -12.50 -0.98
CA SER A 79 1.41 -13.05 -0.19
C SER A 79 0.06 -12.95 -0.88
N LEU A 80 -0.02 -12.23 -2.00
CA LEU A 80 -1.27 -12.05 -2.73
C LEU A 80 -1.51 -13.25 -3.64
N GLU A 81 -2.80 -13.54 -3.88
CA GLU A 81 -3.15 -14.61 -4.79
C GLU A 81 -2.80 -14.21 -6.21
N SER A 82 -2.23 -15.15 -6.96
CA SER A 82 -1.80 -14.91 -8.34
C SER A 82 -2.96 -14.42 -9.20
N GLY A 83 -2.70 -13.34 -9.93
CA GLY A 83 -3.70 -12.76 -10.83
C GLY A 83 -4.72 -11.86 -10.18
N SER A 84 -4.66 -11.70 -8.86
CA SER A 84 -5.60 -10.85 -8.14
C SER A 84 -4.89 -10.18 -6.97
N GLY A 85 -5.61 -9.31 -6.28
CA GLY A 85 -5.08 -8.63 -5.11
C GLY A 85 -4.52 -7.26 -5.43
N SER A 86 -4.38 -6.47 -4.40
CA SER A 86 -3.98 -5.08 -4.50
C SER A 86 -2.92 -4.75 -3.47
N ILE A 87 -1.99 -3.88 -3.85
CA ILE A 87 -1.05 -3.26 -2.94
C ILE A 87 -1.47 -1.79 -2.82
N PHE A 88 -1.63 -1.33 -1.60
CA PHE A 88 -1.81 0.10 -1.33
C PHE A 88 -0.49 0.63 -0.79
N LEU A 89 0.26 1.26 -1.68
CA LEU A 89 1.54 1.86 -1.33
C LEU A 89 1.29 3.28 -0.83
N VAL A 90 1.68 3.56 0.40
CA VAL A 90 1.43 4.84 1.04
C VAL A 90 2.75 5.56 1.23
N VAL A 91 2.87 6.75 0.64
CA VAL A 91 4.11 7.53 0.65
C VAL A 91 3.83 8.94 1.15
N PRO A 92 4.84 9.62 1.72
CA PRO A 92 4.65 11.01 2.16
C PRO A 92 4.37 11.94 0.99
N ASP A 93 3.57 12.97 1.25
CA ASP A 93 3.18 13.97 0.25
C ASP A 93 4.37 14.80 -0.21
N ARG A 94 4.13 15.57 -1.27
CA ARG A 94 5.15 16.41 -1.91
C ARG A 94 5.78 17.43 -0.97
N GLU A 95 5.08 17.81 0.10
CA GLU A 95 5.61 18.79 1.05
C GLU A 95 6.56 18.18 2.06
N SER A 96 6.63 16.86 2.10
CA SER A 96 7.53 16.16 3.02
C SER A 96 8.94 16.07 2.43
N PRO A 97 9.99 16.17 3.27
CA PRO A 97 11.35 15.89 2.80
C PRO A 97 11.54 14.40 2.41
N TYR A 98 10.61 13.54 2.80
CA TYR A 98 10.68 12.10 2.49
C TYR A 98 9.72 11.71 1.37
N GLN A 99 9.25 12.68 0.60
CA GLN A 99 8.33 12.42 -0.50
C GLN A 99 8.96 11.52 -1.56
N VAL A 100 8.11 10.78 -2.27
CA VAL A 100 8.54 9.90 -3.36
C VAL A 100 7.82 10.36 -4.62
N ALA A 101 8.57 10.57 -5.69
CA ALA A 101 7.98 11.05 -6.95
C ALA A 101 7.07 9.98 -7.56
N ALA A 102 5.92 10.42 -8.06
CA ALA A 102 4.96 9.51 -8.70
C ALA A 102 5.58 8.75 -9.88
N ALA A 103 6.46 9.41 -10.64
CA ALA A 103 7.13 8.77 -11.76
C ALA A 103 8.01 7.60 -11.31
N ASP A 104 8.67 7.75 -10.16
CA ASP A 104 9.51 6.67 -9.62
C ASP A 104 8.66 5.50 -9.16
N ILE A 105 7.49 5.78 -8.57
CA ILE A 105 6.58 4.72 -8.13
C ILE A 105 6.05 3.95 -9.36
N ASP A 106 5.68 4.66 -10.41
CA ASP A 106 5.20 4.04 -11.63
C ASP A 106 6.28 3.14 -12.25
N GLU A 107 7.51 3.62 -12.27
CA GLU A 107 8.62 2.85 -12.83
C GLU A 107 8.94 1.62 -11.97
N ALA A 108 8.96 1.79 -10.65
CA ALA A 108 9.20 0.66 -9.74
C ALA A 108 8.12 -0.41 -9.89
N ALA A 109 6.86 0.02 -10.03
CA ALA A 109 5.76 -0.91 -10.25
C ALA A 109 5.95 -1.70 -11.53
N LYS A 110 6.35 -1.03 -12.61
CA LYS A 110 6.62 -1.70 -13.89
C LYS A 110 7.75 -2.72 -13.76
N LEU A 111 8.82 -2.36 -13.06
CA LEU A 111 9.94 -3.28 -12.84
C LEU A 111 9.49 -4.51 -12.05
N ALA A 112 8.50 -4.35 -11.18
CA ALA A 112 7.95 -5.44 -10.39
C ALA A 112 6.86 -6.23 -11.12
N GLY A 113 6.55 -5.86 -12.37
CA GLY A 113 5.48 -6.51 -13.13
C GLY A 113 4.09 -6.10 -12.68
N GLN A 114 3.95 -4.89 -12.15
CA GLN A 114 2.72 -4.39 -11.54
C GLN A 114 2.31 -3.09 -12.22
N SER A 115 1.11 -2.60 -11.90
CA SER A 115 0.58 -1.37 -12.51
C SER A 115 -0.08 -0.49 -11.45
N VAL A 116 0.24 0.80 -11.50
CA VAL A 116 -0.47 1.80 -10.70
C VAL A 116 -1.80 2.10 -11.38
N THR A 117 -2.90 1.99 -10.65
CA THR A 117 -4.24 2.22 -11.20
C THR A 117 -4.81 3.57 -10.79
N THR A 118 -4.74 3.92 -9.50
CA THR A 118 -5.29 5.18 -9.00
C THR A 118 -4.43 5.69 -7.85
N THR A 119 -4.67 6.95 -7.50
CA THR A 119 -3.96 7.63 -6.43
C THR A 119 -4.97 8.40 -5.57
N PHE A 120 -4.80 8.34 -4.26
CA PHE A 120 -5.68 9.01 -3.30
C PHE A 120 -4.86 9.77 -2.28
N SER A 121 -5.27 11.02 -1.98
CA SER A 121 -4.69 11.74 -0.86
C SER A 121 -5.42 11.37 0.43
N LEU A 122 -4.67 11.16 1.51
CA LEU A 122 -5.27 10.93 2.82
C LEU A 122 -5.48 12.23 3.59
N HIS A 123 -4.95 13.35 3.06
CA HIS A 123 -5.02 14.68 3.69
C HIS A 123 -4.36 14.73 5.07
N SER A 124 -3.52 13.74 5.37
CA SER A 124 -2.76 13.63 6.62
C SER A 124 -1.26 13.74 6.41
N GLY A 125 -0.87 14.11 5.18
CA GLY A 125 0.54 14.14 4.79
C GLY A 125 0.98 12.89 4.05
N TRP A 126 0.06 11.99 3.75
CA TRP A 126 0.32 10.74 3.04
C TRP A 126 -0.55 10.61 1.80
N THR A 127 -0.02 9.98 0.77
CA THR A 127 -0.75 9.68 -0.47
C THR A 127 -0.70 8.19 -0.73
N VAL A 128 -1.83 7.62 -1.13
CA VAL A 128 -1.96 6.19 -1.41
C VAL A 128 -1.92 5.95 -2.90
N PHE A 129 -1.06 5.02 -3.33
CA PHE A 129 -1.02 4.55 -4.71
C PHE A 129 -1.60 3.14 -4.74
N HIS A 130 -2.72 2.98 -5.43
CA HIS A 130 -3.33 1.67 -5.61
C HIS A 130 -2.62 0.97 -6.75
N ILE A 131 -1.98 -0.14 -6.44
CA ILE A 131 -1.18 -0.92 -7.39
C ILE A 131 -1.81 -2.30 -7.50
N THR A 132 -2.04 -2.75 -8.74
CA THR A 132 -2.51 -4.11 -8.97
C THR A 132 -1.32 -5.00 -9.25
N ALA A 133 -1.24 -6.08 -8.47
CA ALA A 133 -0.17 -7.07 -8.61
C ALA A 133 -0.69 -8.17 -9.53
N ARG A 134 -0.38 -8.06 -10.80
CA ARG A 134 -0.83 -9.05 -11.78
C ARG A 134 0.20 -10.14 -11.94
N GLY A 135 -0.25 -11.38 -11.82
CA GLY A 135 0.54 -12.51 -12.24
C GLY A 135 0.33 -12.77 -13.72
N PHE A 136 1.32 -13.25 -14.38
CA PHE A 136 1.24 -13.64 -15.77
C PHE A 136 1.46 -15.12 -15.94
#